data_01011ef6f22e779b47c2d01a53f3b9c6
#
_entry.id   01011ef6f22e779b47c2d01a53f3b9c6
#
_cell.length_a   1.000
_cell.length_b   1.000
_cell.length_c   1.000
_cell.angle_alpha   90.00
_cell.angle_beta   90.00
_cell.angle_gamma   90.00
#
_symmetry.space_group_name_H-M   'P 1'
#
loop_
_entity.id
_entity.type
_entity.pdbx_description
1 polymer ?
#
loop_
_entity_poly.entity_id
_entity_poly.type
_entity_poly.pdbx_seq_one_letter_code
_entity_poly.pdbx_strand_id
1 'polypeptide(L)'
;MTRAALLLALMLTGPLGAGELWLTGATVMDGSGSAPVAGLSIRISEGRIAEIRREAAPKPTGEGVVHLGGAYLLPGLVDAHAHIETPAAARRALLSGVTTARVLGDSYLKALGTRDLVRAGHAEGPELLVSAGHVRPRLGEPFLLSFPQFGRYLDQPLEGADQVAEVVRAVLARGADVIKVGASERAGLAGTDPRRPELSYEEMRAAVAEATKAGKFVAAHAHARAGANAAVRAGVRSIEHGTYLDDETLRLMKERGTFFVPTLAIMSPLGDPRGDSAEAIALQVRTHHMQKPLRAVVKKAKALGIVIAASTDGSYGDGDDTARVRVAHDVEELVACGFTPLEAITAATRDGARVLGVESRTGTVAVGLEADLLVVDRNPLLDTTALFEPMLVITDGRIVLDRIER
;
A
#
# COMPACT_ATOMS: atom_id res chain seq x y z
N MET A 1 -58.62 30.36 1.67
CA MET A 1 -58.08 29.01 1.36
C MET A 1 -56.56 29.07 1.52
N THR A 2 -56.07 28.81 2.69
CA THR A 2 -54.65 28.87 3.09
C THR A 2 -54.01 27.51 2.86
N ARG A 3 -53.01 27.44 1.98
CA ARG A 3 -52.20 26.25 1.76
C ARG A 3 -51.11 26.23 2.82
N ALA A 4 -51.17 25.28 3.74
CA ALA A 4 -50.08 24.96 4.66
C ALA A 4 -48.99 24.21 3.89
N ALA A 5 -47.79 24.77 3.83
CA ALA A 5 -46.58 24.07 3.34
C ALA A 5 -46.04 23.22 4.46
N LEU A 6 -46.07 21.91 4.24
CA LEU A 6 -45.41 20.92 5.12
C LEU A 6 -43.93 20.93 4.80
N LEU A 7 -43.09 21.51 5.67
CA LEU A 7 -41.64 21.39 5.64
C LEU A 7 -41.30 20.02 6.20
N LEU A 8 -40.89 19.11 5.30
CA LEU A 8 -40.27 17.82 5.67
C LEU A 8 -38.80 18.08 6.07
N ALA A 9 -38.56 18.14 7.36
CA ALA A 9 -37.20 18.19 7.88
C ALA A 9 -36.55 16.82 7.63
N LEU A 10 -35.70 16.72 6.59
CA LEU A 10 -34.74 15.61 6.46
C LEU A 10 -33.77 15.74 7.63
N MET A 11 -33.95 14.91 8.65
CA MET A 11 -32.88 14.66 9.62
C MET A 11 -31.79 13.91 8.89
N LEU A 12 -30.71 14.59 8.54
CA LEU A 12 -29.43 14.02 8.19
C LEU A 12 -28.94 13.29 9.44
N THR A 13 -29.17 11.98 9.51
CA THR A 13 -28.45 11.11 10.44
C THR A 13 -27.02 11.08 9.94
N GLY A 14 -26.18 11.95 10.48
CA GLY A 14 -24.74 11.81 10.40
C GLY A 14 -24.32 10.43 10.94
N PRO A 15 -23.16 9.89 10.57
CA PRO A 15 -22.70 8.62 11.10
C PRO A 15 -22.77 8.69 12.62
N LEU A 16 -23.43 7.70 13.23
CA LEU A 16 -23.48 7.53 14.68
C LEU A 16 -22.05 7.61 15.19
N GLY A 17 -21.75 8.61 16.00
CA GLY A 17 -20.43 8.77 16.59
C GLY A 17 -20.03 7.45 17.22
N ALA A 18 -18.86 6.92 16.83
CA ALA A 18 -18.32 5.69 17.39
C ALA A 18 -18.21 5.92 18.90
N GLY A 19 -18.92 5.12 19.70
CA GLY A 19 -18.81 5.14 21.15
C GLY A 19 -17.35 4.92 21.57
N GLU A 20 -17.00 5.25 22.80
CA GLU A 20 -15.66 4.97 23.32
C GLU A 20 -15.36 3.47 23.26
N LEU A 21 -14.21 3.10 22.69
CA LEU A 21 -13.72 1.72 22.65
C LEU A 21 -12.44 1.62 23.47
N TRP A 22 -12.40 0.66 24.38
CA TRP A 22 -11.23 0.30 25.15
C TRP A 22 -10.68 -1.06 24.71
N LEU A 23 -9.39 -1.10 24.39
CA LEU A 23 -8.62 -2.32 24.18
C LEU A 23 -7.71 -2.50 25.40
N THR A 24 -7.90 -3.55 26.20
CA THR A 24 -7.21 -3.71 27.49
C THR A 24 -6.34 -4.96 27.51
N GLY A 25 -5.23 -4.90 28.25
CA GLY A 25 -4.32 -6.03 28.44
C GLY A 25 -3.52 -6.39 27.19
N ALA A 26 -3.20 -5.42 26.34
CA ALA A 26 -2.42 -5.64 25.14
C ALA A 26 -0.91 -5.70 25.40
N THR A 27 -0.19 -6.47 24.59
CA THR A 27 1.24 -6.28 24.34
C THR A 27 1.37 -5.42 23.07
N VAL A 28 1.74 -4.14 23.22
CA VAL A 28 1.73 -3.17 22.12
C VAL A 28 3.08 -3.12 21.44
N MET A 29 3.08 -3.33 20.12
CA MET A 29 4.15 -3.01 19.19
C MET A 29 3.77 -1.72 18.48
N ASP A 30 4.36 -0.60 18.86
CA ASP A 30 3.91 0.73 18.44
C ASP A 30 4.28 1.11 17.00
N GLY A 31 5.02 0.26 16.28
CA GLY A 31 5.50 0.54 14.93
C GLY A 31 6.72 1.46 14.88
N SER A 32 7.20 2.01 16.01
CA SER A 32 8.39 2.88 16.02
C SER A 32 9.70 2.13 15.75
N GLY A 33 9.69 0.81 15.91
CA GLY A 33 10.88 -0.04 15.93
C GLY A 33 11.40 -0.30 17.34
N SER A 34 10.70 0.17 18.37
CA SER A 34 10.98 -0.11 19.77
C SER A 34 10.48 -1.50 20.19
N ALA A 35 11.03 -2.03 21.29
CA ALA A 35 10.57 -3.30 21.84
C ALA A 35 9.10 -3.22 22.28
N PRO A 36 8.32 -4.32 22.16
CA PRO A 36 6.94 -4.37 22.59
C PRO A 36 6.78 -4.07 24.10
N VAL A 37 5.68 -3.42 24.48
CA VAL A 37 5.35 -3.10 25.87
C VAL A 37 4.07 -3.83 26.27
N ALA A 38 4.18 -4.73 27.25
CA ALA A 38 3.05 -5.49 27.76
C ALA A 38 2.19 -4.69 28.76
N GLY A 39 0.93 -5.09 28.90
CA GLY A 39 0.01 -4.57 29.90
C GLY A 39 -0.44 -3.13 29.62
N LEU A 40 -0.63 -2.80 28.35
CA LEU A 40 -1.17 -1.51 27.95
C LEU A 40 -2.67 -1.60 27.67
N SER A 41 -3.36 -0.52 27.95
CA SER A 41 -4.74 -0.26 27.53
C SER A 41 -4.78 0.94 26.62
N ILE A 42 -5.58 0.85 25.55
CA ILE A 42 -5.73 1.88 24.53
C ILE A 42 -7.19 2.31 24.51
N ARG A 43 -7.43 3.61 24.64
CA ARG A 43 -8.75 4.21 24.45
C ARG A 43 -8.84 4.82 23.05
N ILE A 44 -9.90 4.47 22.37
CA ILE A 44 -10.24 4.99 21.06
C ILE A 44 -11.49 5.84 21.21
N SER A 45 -11.46 7.03 20.64
CA SER A 45 -12.58 7.98 20.62
C SER A 45 -12.55 8.74 19.30
N GLU A 46 -13.70 8.94 18.68
CA GLU A 46 -13.82 9.66 17.40
C GLU A 46 -12.87 9.15 16.29
N GLY A 47 -12.70 7.83 16.22
CA GLY A 47 -11.84 7.18 15.24
C GLY A 47 -10.33 7.28 15.52
N ARG A 48 -9.93 7.90 16.64
CA ARG A 48 -8.52 8.15 16.97
C ARG A 48 -8.10 7.49 18.27
N ILE A 49 -6.81 7.23 18.38
CA ILE A 49 -6.19 6.81 19.64
C ILE A 49 -6.19 8.02 20.59
N ALA A 50 -7.06 7.99 21.57
CA ALA A 50 -7.23 9.09 22.51
C ALA A 50 -6.32 8.97 23.76
N GLU A 51 -5.95 7.73 24.13
CA GLU A 51 -5.12 7.47 25.30
C GLU A 51 -4.38 6.14 25.16
N ILE A 52 -3.15 6.08 25.64
CA ILE A 52 -2.37 4.86 25.84
C ILE A 52 -1.84 4.90 27.28
N ARG A 53 -2.18 3.90 28.09
CA ARG A 53 -1.73 3.85 29.49
C ARG A 53 -1.38 2.44 29.92
N ARG A 54 -0.58 2.32 30.97
CA ARG A 54 -0.41 1.04 31.65
C ARG A 54 -1.73 0.64 32.31
N GLU A 55 -2.02 -0.64 32.28
CA GLU A 55 -3.19 -1.18 32.92
C GLU A 55 -3.08 -0.92 34.46
N ALA A 56 -4.03 -0.17 34.98
CA ALA A 56 -4.15 0.11 36.42
C ALA A 56 -5.54 -0.35 36.91
N ALA A 57 -5.63 -0.74 38.17
CA ALA A 57 -6.94 -1.02 38.75
C ALA A 57 -7.67 0.30 39.08
N PRO A 58 -9.00 0.41 38.88
CA PRO A 58 -9.85 -0.59 38.26
C PRO A 58 -9.68 -0.60 36.74
N LYS A 59 -9.74 -1.81 36.12
CA LYS A 59 -9.79 -1.95 34.66
C LYS A 59 -11.11 -1.39 34.14
N PRO A 60 -11.13 -0.78 32.91
CA PRO A 60 -12.38 -0.46 32.24
C PRO A 60 -13.25 -1.72 32.09
N THR A 61 -14.55 -1.59 32.33
CA THR A 61 -15.53 -2.68 32.19
C THR A 61 -16.80 -2.14 31.56
N GLY A 62 -17.58 -3.01 30.94
CA GLY A 62 -18.87 -2.64 30.31
C GLY A 62 -18.85 -2.66 28.80
N GLU A 63 -19.86 -2.08 28.20
CA GLU A 63 -19.97 -1.95 26.74
C GLU A 63 -18.77 -1.13 26.19
N GLY A 64 -18.27 -1.51 25.01
CA GLY A 64 -17.12 -0.87 24.38
C GLY A 64 -15.77 -1.29 24.96
N VAL A 65 -15.69 -2.34 25.78
CA VAL A 65 -14.42 -2.87 26.29
C VAL A 65 -14.11 -4.24 25.67
N VAL A 66 -12.92 -4.34 25.06
CA VAL A 66 -12.38 -5.60 24.52
C VAL A 66 -11.14 -5.97 25.31
N HIS A 67 -11.16 -7.16 25.92
CA HIS A 67 -10.02 -7.70 26.67
C HIS A 67 -9.14 -8.53 25.75
N LEU A 68 -7.88 -8.12 25.58
CA LEU A 68 -6.95 -8.75 24.65
C LEU A 68 -6.13 -9.89 25.26
N GLY A 69 -6.16 -10.05 26.59
CA GLY A 69 -5.55 -11.21 27.28
C GLY A 69 -4.04 -11.35 27.08
N GLY A 70 -3.33 -10.30 26.73
CA GLY A 70 -1.89 -10.34 26.41
C GLY A 70 -1.58 -10.47 24.93
N ALA A 71 -2.59 -10.58 24.05
CA ALA A 71 -2.40 -10.59 22.59
C ALA A 71 -1.60 -9.37 22.11
N TYR A 72 -1.01 -9.51 20.94
CA TYR A 72 -0.13 -8.49 20.36
C TYR A 72 -0.93 -7.51 19.52
N LEU A 73 -0.88 -6.24 19.91
CA LEU A 73 -1.50 -5.14 19.17
C LEU A 73 -0.42 -4.35 18.45
N LEU A 74 -0.63 -4.12 17.16
CA LEU A 74 0.27 -3.38 16.27
C LEU A 74 -0.54 -2.42 15.38
N PRO A 75 0.10 -1.45 14.71
CA PRO A 75 -0.59 -0.67 13.70
C PRO A 75 -1.16 -1.58 12.63
N GLY A 76 -2.26 -1.19 12.00
CA GLY A 76 -2.75 -1.83 10.80
C GLY A 76 -1.64 -1.89 9.73
N LEU A 77 -1.63 -2.96 8.95
CA LEU A 77 -0.65 -3.14 7.90
C LEU A 77 -0.88 -2.12 6.77
N VAL A 78 0.22 -1.66 6.18
CA VAL A 78 0.25 -0.78 5.02
C VAL A 78 0.77 -1.57 3.83
N ASP A 79 -0.05 -1.70 2.78
CA ASP A 79 0.39 -2.25 1.50
C ASP A 79 0.87 -1.13 0.58
N ALA A 80 2.19 -0.99 0.43
CA ALA A 80 2.78 0.12 -0.31
C ALA A 80 2.61 0.00 -1.85
N HIS A 81 2.19 -1.16 -2.36
CA HIS A 81 1.94 -1.44 -3.77
C HIS A 81 0.95 -2.59 -3.92
N ALA A 82 -0.28 -2.29 -4.26
CA ALA A 82 -1.35 -3.25 -4.46
C ALA A 82 -2.14 -2.97 -5.74
N HIS A 83 -3.00 -3.91 -6.13
CA HIS A 83 -3.92 -3.85 -7.25
C HIS A 83 -5.36 -4.09 -6.77
N ILE A 84 -6.03 -3.06 -6.26
CA ILE A 84 -7.37 -3.16 -5.66
C ILE A 84 -8.38 -2.40 -6.53
N GLU A 85 -9.12 -3.14 -7.36
CA GLU A 85 -10.07 -2.57 -8.32
C GLU A 85 -11.55 -2.72 -7.95
N THR A 86 -11.86 -3.50 -6.90
CA THR A 86 -13.25 -3.79 -6.54
C THR A 86 -13.49 -3.68 -5.04
N PRO A 87 -14.72 -3.35 -4.60
CA PRO A 87 -15.08 -3.35 -3.17
C PRO A 87 -14.83 -4.71 -2.49
N ALA A 88 -15.03 -5.82 -3.21
CA ALA A 88 -14.76 -7.15 -2.67
C ALA A 88 -13.26 -7.38 -2.42
N ALA A 89 -12.38 -6.92 -3.33
CA ALA A 89 -10.94 -6.97 -3.13
C ALA A 89 -10.50 -6.05 -1.97
N ALA A 90 -11.08 -4.84 -1.88
CA ALA A 90 -10.81 -3.92 -0.78
C ALA A 90 -11.17 -4.54 0.58
N ARG A 91 -12.36 -5.17 0.67
CA ARG A 91 -12.76 -5.87 1.89
C ARG A 91 -11.81 -7.02 2.25
N ARG A 92 -11.35 -7.80 1.27
CA ARG A 92 -10.38 -8.89 1.54
C ARG A 92 -9.03 -8.36 2.01
N ALA A 93 -8.55 -7.25 1.45
CA ALA A 93 -7.35 -6.58 1.93
C ALA A 93 -7.52 -6.15 3.40
N LEU A 94 -8.62 -5.48 3.73
CA LEU A 94 -8.93 -5.04 5.09
C LEU A 94 -8.98 -6.21 6.07
N LEU A 95 -9.69 -7.28 5.74
CA LEU A 95 -9.80 -8.47 6.59
C LEU A 95 -8.49 -9.24 6.75
N SER A 96 -7.48 -8.99 5.89
CA SER A 96 -6.12 -9.51 6.07
C SER A 96 -5.23 -8.63 6.95
N GLY A 97 -5.80 -7.58 7.57
CA GLY A 97 -5.10 -6.65 8.45
C GLY A 97 -4.54 -5.41 7.76
N VAL A 98 -4.76 -5.24 6.45
CA VAL A 98 -4.33 -4.04 5.71
C VAL A 98 -5.35 -2.93 5.93
N THR A 99 -4.95 -1.85 6.59
CA THR A 99 -5.81 -0.67 6.85
C THR A 99 -5.55 0.48 5.89
N THR A 100 -4.39 0.48 5.23
CA THR A 100 -4.02 1.47 4.22
C THR A 100 -3.32 0.80 3.05
N ALA A 101 -3.67 1.17 1.81
CA ALA A 101 -3.03 0.62 0.63
C ALA A 101 -2.81 1.68 -0.46
N ARG A 102 -1.71 1.55 -1.21
CA ARG A 102 -1.44 2.35 -2.41
C ARG A 102 -1.66 1.49 -3.64
N VAL A 103 -2.65 1.88 -4.45
CA VAL A 103 -3.08 1.17 -5.66
C VAL A 103 -2.38 1.76 -6.88
N LEU A 104 -1.54 0.97 -7.53
CA LEU A 104 -0.63 1.46 -8.57
C LEU A 104 -0.82 0.73 -9.91
N GLY A 105 -1.18 1.48 -10.96
CA GLY A 105 -1.19 0.98 -12.32
C GLY A 105 -2.48 0.30 -12.79
N ASP A 106 -3.52 0.34 -12.00
CA ASP A 106 -4.82 -0.26 -12.28
C ASP A 106 -5.71 0.57 -13.21
N SER A 107 -6.85 -0.01 -13.59
CA SER A 107 -7.91 0.71 -14.29
C SER A 107 -8.38 1.90 -13.46
N TYR A 108 -8.21 3.10 -14.00
CA TYR A 108 -8.55 4.35 -13.34
C TYR A 108 -9.97 4.34 -12.77
N LEU A 109 -10.97 4.02 -13.61
CA LEU A 109 -12.37 4.09 -13.21
C LEU A 109 -12.71 3.10 -12.09
N LYS A 110 -12.18 1.90 -12.12
CA LYS A 110 -12.44 0.88 -11.12
C LYS A 110 -11.77 1.22 -9.79
N ALA A 111 -10.48 1.53 -9.81
CA ALA A 111 -9.72 1.81 -8.60
C ALA A 111 -10.21 3.08 -7.89
N LEU A 112 -10.46 4.18 -8.63
CA LEU A 112 -11.04 5.39 -8.06
C LEU A 112 -12.46 5.17 -7.56
N GLY A 113 -13.30 4.47 -8.32
CA GLY A 113 -14.66 4.15 -7.87
C GLY A 113 -14.67 3.35 -6.59
N THR A 114 -13.78 2.36 -6.45
CA THR A 114 -13.62 1.58 -5.22
C THR A 114 -13.16 2.46 -4.07
N ARG A 115 -12.13 3.31 -4.27
CA ARG A 115 -11.68 4.28 -3.27
C ARG A 115 -12.82 5.19 -2.80
N ASP A 116 -13.58 5.75 -3.73
CA ASP A 116 -14.62 6.72 -3.42
C ASP A 116 -15.78 6.05 -2.68
N LEU A 117 -16.13 4.80 -3.01
CA LEU A 117 -17.10 4.01 -2.25
C LEU A 117 -16.63 3.73 -0.81
N VAL A 118 -15.36 3.39 -0.62
CA VAL A 118 -14.78 3.18 0.71
C VAL A 118 -14.77 4.48 1.50
N ARG A 119 -14.30 5.58 0.92
CA ARG A 119 -14.28 6.92 1.57
C ARG A 119 -15.66 7.43 1.94
N ALA A 120 -16.67 7.11 1.14
CA ALA A 120 -18.07 7.46 1.43
C ALA A 120 -18.75 6.51 2.44
N GLY A 121 -18.06 5.46 2.91
CA GLY A 121 -18.64 4.45 3.80
C GLY A 121 -19.66 3.51 3.13
N HIS A 122 -19.70 3.47 1.80
CA HIS A 122 -20.58 2.59 1.03
C HIS A 122 -19.96 1.21 0.74
N ALA A 123 -18.68 1.04 1.04
CA ALA A 123 -17.98 -0.23 0.99
C ALA A 123 -16.97 -0.33 2.14
N GLU A 124 -16.74 -1.54 2.62
CA GLU A 124 -15.66 -1.83 3.58
C GLU A 124 -14.34 -1.98 2.81
N GLY A 125 -13.28 -1.36 3.29
CA GLY A 125 -11.95 -1.45 2.71
C GLY A 125 -10.93 -0.62 3.48
N PRO A 126 -9.63 -0.78 3.18
CA PRO A 126 -8.59 0.10 3.71
C PRO A 126 -8.71 1.51 3.13
N GLU A 127 -8.04 2.48 3.74
CA GLU A 127 -7.79 3.74 3.02
C GLU A 127 -7.01 3.44 1.74
N LEU A 128 -7.52 3.93 0.59
CA LEU A 128 -6.89 3.70 -0.72
C LEU A 128 -6.31 5.01 -1.27
N LEU A 129 -5.00 5.00 -1.58
CA LEU A 129 -4.34 6.03 -2.36
C LEU A 129 -4.14 5.48 -3.79
N VAL A 130 -4.78 6.10 -4.78
CA VAL A 130 -4.92 5.52 -6.12
C VAL A 130 -4.17 6.33 -7.16
N SER A 131 -3.35 5.63 -7.98
CA SER A 131 -2.88 6.17 -9.25
C SER A 131 -3.94 5.94 -10.34
N ALA A 132 -3.90 6.75 -11.39
CA ALA A 132 -4.86 6.62 -12.48
C ALA A 132 -4.27 5.87 -13.67
N GLY A 133 -3.86 4.64 -13.45
CA GLY A 133 -3.17 3.85 -14.45
C GLY A 133 -1.66 4.09 -14.46
N HIS A 134 -1.01 3.69 -15.53
CA HIS A 134 0.45 3.68 -15.65
C HIS A 134 0.86 4.60 -16.81
N VAL A 135 1.49 5.71 -16.51
CA VAL A 135 2.04 6.63 -17.52
C VAL A 135 3.33 6.03 -18.08
N ARG A 136 3.28 5.62 -19.34
CA ARG A 136 4.34 4.89 -20.04
C ARG A 136 4.21 5.09 -21.54
N PRO A 137 5.21 4.76 -22.38
CA PRO A 137 5.13 4.98 -23.82
C PRO A 137 3.88 4.36 -24.50
N ARG A 138 3.42 3.22 -23.97
CA ARG A 138 2.14 2.61 -24.41
C ARG A 138 1.16 2.64 -23.25
N LEU A 139 0.19 3.55 -23.31
CA LEU A 139 -0.77 3.77 -22.22
C LEU A 139 -1.69 2.57 -21.98
N GLY A 140 -1.98 1.79 -23.03
CA GLY A 140 -2.87 0.64 -22.97
C GLY A 140 -4.35 1.00 -23.03
N GLU A 141 -5.17 0.06 -23.50
CA GLU A 141 -6.60 0.25 -23.71
C GLU A 141 -7.37 0.68 -22.43
N PRO A 142 -7.15 0.06 -21.25
CA PRO A 142 -7.88 0.46 -20.03
C PRO A 142 -7.63 1.92 -19.63
N PHE A 143 -6.42 2.45 -19.90
CA PHE A 143 -6.11 3.85 -19.68
C PHE A 143 -6.87 4.73 -20.68
N LEU A 144 -6.81 4.37 -21.98
CA LEU A 144 -7.43 5.15 -23.04
C LEU A 144 -8.97 5.16 -22.96
N LEU A 145 -9.59 4.08 -22.49
CA LEU A 145 -11.03 4.05 -22.19
C LEU A 145 -11.39 5.05 -21.09
N SER A 146 -10.49 5.23 -20.13
CA SER A 146 -10.67 6.21 -19.04
C SER A 146 -10.37 7.66 -19.47
N PHE A 147 -9.53 7.84 -20.50
CA PHE A 147 -9.07 9.13 -21.01
C PHE A 147 -9.18 9.19 -22.55
N PRO A 148 -10.41 9.23 -23.11
CA PRO A 148 -10.62 9.16 -24.58
C PRO A 148 -9.90 10.24 -25.38
N GLN A 149 -9.64 11.41 -24.76
CA GLN A 149 -8.89 12.50 -25.38
C GLN A 149 -7.46 12.13 -25.79
N PHE A 150 -6.93 11.05 -25.22
CA PHE A 150 -5.61 10.51 -25.55
C PHE A 150 -5.66 9.33 -26.54
N GLY A 151 -6.78 9.11 -27.23
CA GLY A 151 -6.97 8.01 -28.17
C GLY A 151 -5.88 7.90 -29.24
N ARG A 152 -5.20 9.01 -29.59
CA ARG A 152 -4.04 9.01 -30.51
C ARG A 152 -2.91 8.08 -30.05
N TYR A 153 -2.77 7.84 -28.75
CA TYR A 153 -1.74 6.98 -28.18
C TYR A 153 -2.09 5.48 -28.22
N LEU A 154 -3.18 5.10 -28.86
CA LEU A 154 -3.45 3.69 -29.18
C LEU A 154 -2.45 3.18 -30.23
N ASP A 155 -2.20 3.99 -31.26
CA ASP A 155 -1.35 3.64 -32.40
C ASP A 155 0.03 4.33 -32.38
N GLN A 156 0.19 5.35 -31.54
CA GLN A 156 1.42 6.12 -31.40
C GLN A 156 1.94 6.02 -29.97
N PRO A 157 3.26 5.96 -29.76
CA PRO A 157 3.81 6.03 -28.41
C PRO A 157 3.60 7.43 -27.81
N LEU A 158 3.47 7.47 -26.47
CA LEU A 158 3.62 8.70 -25.68
C LEU A 158 5.10 9.04 -25.62
N GLU A 159 5.52 10.13 -26.24
CA GLU A 159 6.92 10.55 -26.35
C GLU A 159 7.09 12.04 -26.06
N GLY A 160 8.13 12.35 -25.29
CA GLY A 160 8.51 13.73 -24.96
C GLY A 160 7.84 14.29 -23.71
N ALA A 161 8.57 15.18 -23.07
CA ALA A 161 8.22 15.77 -21.77
C ALA A 161 6.84 16.46 -21.75
N ASP A 162 6.51 17.18 -22.84
CA ASP A 162 5.25 17.95 -22.93
C ASP A 162 4.02 17.02 -22.96
N GLN A 163 4.11 15.92 -23.71
CA GLN A 163 3.04 14.94 -23.80
C GLN A 163 2.84 14.20 -22.48
N VAL A 164 3.93 13.80 -21.82
CA VAL A 164 3.87 13.20 -20.49
C VAL A 164 3.26 14.18 -19.48
N ALA A 165 3.66 15.45 -19.49
CA ALA A 165 3.08 16.48 -18.64
C ALA A 165 1.57 16.67 -18.88
N GLU A 166 1.12 16.64 -20.14
CA GLU A 166 -0.30 16.72 -20.51
C GLU A 166 -1.09 15.56 -19.92
N VAL A 167 -0.60 14.34 -20.07
CA VAL A 167 -1.23 13.13 -19.52
C VAL A 167 -1.29 13.19 -18.00
N VAL A 168 -0.18 13.55 -17.35
CA VAL A 168 -0.11 13.65 -15.88
C VAL A 168 -1.09 14.70 -15.33
N ARG A 169 -1.18 15.88 -15.96
CA ARG A 169 -2.18 16.89 -15.59
C ARG A 169 -3.61 16.37 -15.69
N ALA A 170 -3.95 15.64 -16.75
CA ALA A 170 -5.28 15.07 -16.91
C ALA A 170 -5.60 14.02 -15.84
N VAL A 171 -4.62 13.18 -15.50
CA VAL A 171 -4.71 12.17 -14.44
C VAL A 171 -4.96 12.84 -13.08
N LEU A 172 -4.18 13.88 -12.76
CA LEU A 172 -4.31 14.65 -11.52
C LEU A 172 -5.66 15.39 -11.44
N ALA A 173 -6.11 16.00 -12.55
CA ALA A 173 -7.38 16.71 -12.62
C ALA A 173 -8.59 15.80 -12.32
N ARG A 174 -8.47 14.50 -12.50
CA ARG A 174 -9.49 13.51 -12.14
C ARG A 174 -9.35 12.95 -10.72
N GLY A 175 -8.43 13.46 -9.91
CA GLY A 175 -8.33 13.15 -8.49
C GLY A 175 -7.45 11.95 -8.15
N ALA A 176 -6.46 11.62 -8.97
CA ALA A 176 -5.43 10.67 -8.58
C ALA A 176 -4.66 11.16 -7.34
N ASP A 177 -4.37 10.25 -6.41
CA ASP A 177 -3.63 10.55 -5.17
C ASP A 177 -2.12 10.47 -5.39
N VAL A 178 -1.68 9.70 -6.40
CA VAL A 178 -0.28 9.45 -6.76
C VAL A 178 -0.17 9.26 -8.28
N ILE A 179 1.00 9.52 -8.85
CA ILE A 179 1.29 9.21 -10.26
C ILE A 179 2.18 7.97 -10.33
N LYS A 180 1.84 7.02 -11.21
CA LYS A 180 2.68 5.86 -11.55
C LYS A 180 3.30 6.05 -12.92
N VAL A 181 4.64 5.98 -13.00
CA VAL A 181 5.37 6.04 -14.27
C VAL A 181 6.12 4.74 -14.57
N GLY A 182 6.34 4.44 -15.85
CA GLY A 182 7.15 3.33 -16.32
C GLY A 182 8.58 3.78 -16.63
N ALA A 183 9.54 3.42 -15.77
CA ALA A 183 10.96 3.62 -16.04
C ALA A 183 11.61 2.43 -16.75
N SER A 184 10.96 1.26 -16.77
CA SER A 184 11.35 0.09 -17.54
C SER A 184 10.15 -0.75 -17.97
N GLU A 185 10.36 -1.69 -18.90
CA GLU A 185 9.32 -2.65 -19.28
C GLU A 185 8.96 -3.57 -18.11
N ARG A 186 7.73 -4.10 -18.14
CA ARG A 186 7.15 -4.92 -17.06
C ARG A 186 7.71 -6.35 -17.09
N ALA A 187 7.88 -6.96 -15.92
CA ALA A 187 8.29 -8.36 -15.80
C ALA A 187 7.12 -9.34 -16.02
N GLY A 188 5.91 -8.98 -15.59
CA GLY A 188 4.73 -9.84 -15.62
C GLY A 188 3.98 -9.88 -16.97
N LEU A 189 4.58 -9.43 -18.08
CA LEU A 189 4.01 -9.50 -19.41
C LEU A 189 4.92 -10.30 -20.35
N ALA A 190 4.35 -11.22 -21.12
CA ALA A 190 5.07 -11.88 -22.19
C ALA A 190 5.48 -10.86 -23.27
N GLY A 191 6.60 -11.14 -23.96
CA GLY A 191 7.11 -10.27 -25.02
C GLY A 191 7.80 -8.98 -24.56
N THR A 192 7.90 -8.73 -23.22
CA THR A 192 8.66 -7.61 -22.66
C THR A 192 10.03 -8.05 -22.13
N ASP A 193 10.95 -7.10 -22.03
CA ASP A 193 12.24 -7.29 -21.36
C ASP A 193 12.37 -6.28 -20.20
N PRO A 194 12.25 -6.71 -18.93
CA PRO A 194 12.33 -5.81 -17.77
C PRO A 194 13.65 -5.07 -17.64
N ARG A 195 14.68 -5.42 -18.42
CA ARG A 195 15.96 -4.71 -18.48
C ARG A 195 15.96 -3.53 -19.45
N ARG A 196 14.90 -3.35 -20.25
CA ARG A 196 14.77 -2.21 -21.17
C ARG A 196 14.18 -1.01 -20.43
N PRO A 197 14.82 0.17 -20.50
CA PRO A 197 14.23 1.42 -20.04
C PRO A 197 13.03 1.81 -20.91
N GLU A 198 12.06 2.51 -20.34
CA GLU A 198 10.89 3.06 -21.05
C GLU A 198 10.97 4.60 -21.11
N LEU A 199 10.46 5.30 -20.11
CA LEU A 199 10.51 6.76 -20.10
C LEU A 199 11.93 7.28 -19.88
N SER A 200 12.26 8.35 -20.57
CA SER A 200 13.51 9.09 -20.40
C SER A 200 13.53 9.87 -19.07
N TYR A 201 14.72 10.38 -18.71
CA TYR A 201 14.88 11.28 -17.57
C TYR A 201 14.01 12.54 -17.71
N GLU A 202 13.99 13.15 -18.89
CA GLU A 202 13.25 14.39 -19.18
C GLU A 202 11.74 14.18 -19.03
N GLU A 203 11.22 13.06 -19.51
CA GLU A 203 9.80 12.68 -19.40
C GLU A 203 9.40 12.43 -17.94
N MET A 204 10.20 11.66 -17.20
CA MET A 204 9.93 11.42 -15.78
C MET A 204 10.07 12.70 -14.95
N ARG A 205 11.02 13.58 -15.28
CA ARG A 205 11.15 14.89 -14.63
C ARG A 205 9.92 15.78 -14.87
N ALA A 206 9.35 15.75 -16.09
CA ALA A 206 8.11 16.44 -16.39
C ALA A 206 6.94 15.90 -15.56
N ALA A 207 6.82 14.57 -15.43
CA ALA A 207 5.81 13.95 -14.57
C ALA A 207 5.97 14.36 -13.10
N VAL A 208 7.19 14.36 -12.57
CA VAL A 208 7.50 14.81 -11.20
C VAL A 208 7.16 16.29 -11.01
N ALA A 209 7.47 17.14 -11.97
CA ALA A 209 7.18 18.57 -11.89
C ALA A 209 5.65 18.82 -11.81
N GLU A 210 4.83 18.17 -12.64
CA GLU A 210 3.38 18.33 -12.59
C GLU A 210 2.77 17.75 -11.31
N ALA A 211 3.23 16.57 -10.85
CA ALA A 211 2.80 15.99 -9.60
C ALA A 211 3.12 16.90 -8.40
N THR A 212 4.33 17.46 -8.35
CA THR A 212 4.77 18.37 -7.29
C THR A 212 3.92 19.64 -7.22
N LYS A 213 3.57 20.24 -8.37
CA LYS A 213 2.64 21.41 -8.43
C LYS A 213 1.29 21.11 -7.79
N ALA A 214 0.84 19.86 -7.89
CA ALA A 214 -0.42 19.39 -7.31
C ALA A 214 -0.27 18.86 -5.86
N GLY A 215 0.91 18.95 -5.25
CA GLY A 215 1.18 18.38 -3.93
C GLY A 215 1.14 16.85 -3.91
N LYS A 216 1.40 16.21 -5.04
CA LYS A 216 1.38 14.75 -5.20
C LYS A 216 2.78 14.20 -5.49
N PHE A 217 2.91 12.87 -5.40
CA PHE A 217 4.17 12.15 -5.60
C PHE A 217 4.13 11.29 -6.87
N VAL A 218 5.33 10.88 -7.30
CA VAL A 218 5.49 9.93 -8.40
C VAL A 218 6.14 8.65 -7.88
N ALA A 219 5.56 7.50 -8.20
CA ALA A 219 6.10 6.17 -8.01
C ALA A 219 6.58 5.63 -9.37
N ALA A 220 7.76 5.03 -9.44
CA ALA A 220 8.33 4.53 -10.70
C ALA A 220 8.45 3.01 -10.71
N HIS A 221 7.75 2.35 -11.63
CA HIS A 221 8.04 0.97 -11.99
C HIS A 221 9.43 0.90 -12.64
N ALA A 222 10.35 0.16 -12.05
CA ALA A 222 11.71 0.09 -12.55
C ALA A 222 12.42 -1.22 -12.19
N HIS A 223 12.62 -2.09 -13.15
CA HIS A 223 13.55 -3.22 -13.01
C HIS A 223 14.94 -2.87 -13.55
N ALA A 224 14.98 -2.14 -14.69
CA ALA A 224 16.22 -1.80 -15.39
C ALA A 224 17.05 -0.77 -14.62
N ARG A 225 18.36 -1.02 -14.50
CA ARG A 225 19.33 -0.09 -13.90
C ARG A 225 19.24 1.33 -14.47
N ALA A 226 19.29 1.45 -15.79
CA ALA A 226 19.28 2.76 -16.45
C ALA A 226 17.98 3.53 -16.19
N GLY A 227 16.83 2.87 -16.29
CA GLY A 227 15.53 3.46 -16.01
C GLY A 227 15.39 3.90 -14.55
N ALA A 228 15.80 3.04 -13.61
CA ALA A 228 15.77 3.36 -12.19
C ALA A 228 16.68 4.56 -11.84
N ASN A 229 17.90 4.61 -12.37
CA ASN A 229 18.80 5.74 -12.16
C ASN A 229 18.20 7.04 -12.69
N ALA A 230 17.64 7.02 -13.90
CA ALA A 230 16.93 8.16 -14.47
C ALA A 230 15.73 8.61 -13.62
N ALA A 231 14.92 7.66 -13.11
CA ALA A 231 13.79 7.94 -12.23
C ALA A 231 14.20 8.59 -10.91
N VAL A 232 15.25 8.07 -10.25
CA VAL A 232 15.78 8.66 -9.01
C VAL A 232 16.32 10.08 -9.26
N ARG A 233 17.04 10.30 -10.36
CA ARG A 233 17.52 11.63 -10.76
C ARG A 233 16.37 12.59 -11.06
N ALA A 234 15.29 12.10 -11.64
CA ALA A 234 14.09 12.88 -11.93
C ALA A 234 13.33 13.31 -10.65
N GLY A 235 13.58 12.65 -9.52
CA GLY A 235 12.99 13.00 -8.22
C GLY A 235 11.73 12.22 -7.88
N VAL A 236 11.60 10.99 -8.38
CA VAL A 236 10.49 10.12 -7.96
C VAL A 236 10.58 9.80 -6.46
N ARG A 237 9.43 9.64 -5.81
CA ARG A 237 9.36 9.32 -4.39
C ARG A 237 9.80 7.90 -4.08
N SER A 238 9.39 6.93 -4.91
CA SER A 238 9.71 5.53 -4.70
C SER A 238 10.07 4.81 -6.00
N ILE A 239 10.97 3.83 -5.87
CA ILE A 239 11.25 2.83 -6.89
C ILE A 239 10.50 1.55 -6.50
N GLU A 240 9.69 1.07 -7.42
CA GLU A 240 8.95 -0.18 -7.31
C GLU A 240 9.74 -1.32 -7.97
N HIS A 241 9.78 -2.49 -7.36
CA HIS A 241 10.46 -3.72 -7.78
C HIS A 241 12.00 -3.64 -7.70
N GLY A 242 12.66 -2.83 -8.51
CA GLY A 242 14.09 -2.55 -8.39
C GLY A 242 15.05 -3.73 -8.60
N THR A 243 14.68 -4.71 -9.43
CA THR A 243 15.40 -6.00 -9.51
C THR A 243 16.89 -5.90 -9.86
N TYR A 244 17.27 -4.95 -10.72
CA TYR A 244 18.63 -4.83 -11.24
C TYR A 244 19.30 -3.51 -10.86
N LEU A 245 18.95 -2.94 -9.70
CA LEU A 245 19.61 -1.73 -9.19
C LEU A 245 21.09 -2.00 -8.90
N ASP A 246 21.93 -1.10 -9.35
CA ASP A 246 23.36 -1.12 -9.04
C ASP A 246 23.72 -0.26 -7.81
N ASP A 247 24.97 -0.36 -7.39
CA ASP A 247 25.45 0.34 -6.22
C ASP A 247 25.45 1.88 -6.39
N GLU A 248 25.55 2.37 -7.64
CA GLU A 248 25.44 3.79 -7.95
C GLU A 248 24.00 4.28 -7.72
N THR A 249 23.04 3.59 -8.29
CA THR A 249 21.62 3.91 -8.13
C THR A 249 21.18 3.82 -6.67
N LEU A 250 21.63 2.80 -5.94
CA LEU A 250 21.33 2.66 -4.51
C LEU A 250 21.90 3.81 -3.68
N ARG A 251 23.17 4.24 -3.94
CA ARG A 251 23.75 5.41 -3.27
C ARG A 251 22.93 6.68 -3.57
N LEU A 252 22.56 6.87 -4.82
CA LEU A 252 21.73 8.00 -5.23
C LEU A 252 20.34 7.98 -4.56
N MET A 253 19.71 6.82 -4.44
CA MET A 253 18.44 6.66 -3.69
C MET A 253 18.61 7.10 -2.22
N LYS A 254 19.70 6.67 -1.57
CA LYS A 254 20.01 7.09 -0.20
C LYS A 254 20.21 8.60 -0.08
N GLU A 255 20.95 9.19 -0.99
CA GLU A 255 21.25 10.62 -1.04
C GLU A 255 19.99 11.48 -1.24
N ARG A 256 19.10 11.02 -2.13
CA ARG A 256 17.85 11.69 -2.47
C ARG A 256 16.70 11.39 -1.52
N GLY A 257 16.84 10.42 -0.62
CA GLY A 257 15.74 9.96 0.22
C GLY A 257 14.65 9.21 -0.55
N THR A 258 14.99 8.64 -1.71
CA THR A 258 14.06 7.84 -2.50
C THR A 258 13.79 6.52 -1.80
N PHE A 259 12.52 6.19 -1.60
CA PHE A 259 12.06 4.96 -0.96
C PHE A 259 12.20 3.75 -1.90
N PHE A 260 12.28 2.56 -1.31
CA PHE A 260 12.30 1.30 -2.06
C PHE A 260 11.11 0.42 -1.69
N VAL A 261 10.37 -0.04 -2.70
CA VAL A 261 9.20 -0.91 -2.57
C VAL A 261 9.43 -2.15 -3.43
N PRO A 262 10.13 -3.17 -2.90
CA PRO A 262 10.68 -4.27 -3.71
C PRO A 262 9.64 -5.29 -4.17
N THR A 263 8.46 -5.37 -3.55
CA THR A 263 7.42 -6.36 -3.89
C THR A 263 7.97 -7.79 -3.95
N LEU A 264 8.66 -8.22 -2.90
CA LEU A 264 9.37 -9.50 -2.88
C LEU A 264 8.45 -10.71 -3.01
N ALA A 265 7.28 -10.64 -2.36
CA ALA A 265 6.34 -11.75 -2.30
C ALA A 265 5.78 -12.14 -3.68
N ILE A 266 5.51 -11.16 -4.56
CA ILE A 266 5.03 -11.43 -5.92
C ILE A 266 6.10 -12.11 -6.79
N MET A 267 7.37 -11.89 -6.47
CA MET A 267 8.52 -12.50 -7.17
C MET A 267 8.89 -13.87 -6.61
N SER A 268 8.12 -14.42 -5.66
CA SER A 268 8.24 -15.79 -5.17
C SER A 268 7.31 -16.73 -5.96
N PRO A 269 7.42 -18.07 -5.79
CA PRO A 269 6.48 -19.01 -6.41
C PRO A 269 5.00 -18.76 -6.07
N LEU A 270 4.75 -17.98 -5.03
CA LEU A 270 3.39 -17.57 -4.64
C LEU A 270 2.75 -16.65 -5.68
N GLY A 271 3.53 -15.81 -6.34
CA GLY A 271 3.07 -14.91 -7.40
C GLY A 271 3.07 -15.51 -8.81
N ASP A 272 3.49 -16.77 -8.96
CA ASP A 272 3.57 -17.40 -10.27
C ASP A 272 2.21 -17.53 -10.95
N PRO A 273 2.12 -17.21 -12.26
CA PRO A 273 0.93 -17.48 -13.04
C PRO A 273 0.57 -18.97 -12.98
N ARG A 274 -0.72 -19.29 -12.87
CA ARG A 274 -1.21 -20.66 -12.89
C ARG A 274 -1.26 -21.23 -14.29
N GLY A 275 -1.11 -22.57 -14.39
CA GLY A 275 -1.22 -23.31 -15.62
C GLY A 275 0.12 -23.66 -16.24
N ASP A 276 0.03 -24.35 -17.38
CA ASP A 276 1.14 -24.97 -18.11
C ASP A 276 1.28 -24.43 -19.55
N SER A 277 0.67 -23.30 -19.85
CA SER A 277 0.87 -22.65 -21.14
C SER A 277 2.34 -22.20 -21.28
N ALA A 278 2.82 -22.17 -22.52
CA ALA A 278 4.19 -21.71 -22.79
C ALA A 278 4.46 -20.30 -22.24
N GLU A 279 3.44 -19.44 -22.24
CA GLU A 279 3.51 -18.10 -21.66
C GLU A 279 3.64 -18.15 -20.12
N ALA A 280 2.78 -18.91 -19.44
CA ALA A 280 2.84 -19.06 -17.98
C ALA A 280 4.20 -19.63 -17.54
N ILE A 281 4.68 -20.67 -18.19
CA ILE A 281 6.01 -21.27 -17.93
C ILE A 281 7.13 -20.23 -18.14
N ALA A 282 7.08 -19.46 -19.24
CA ALA A 282 8.10 -18.45 -19.51
C ALA A 282 8.11 -17.35 -18.44
N LEU A 283 6.94 -16.93 -17.93
CA LEU A 283 6.83 -15.95 -16.86
C LEU A 283 7.32 -16.52 -15.53
N GLN A 284 7.00 -17.77 -15.18
CA GLN A 284 7.51 -18.45 -13.98
C GLN A 284 9.04 -18.51 -14.01
N VAL A 285 9.64 -18.96 -15.13
CA VAL A 285 11.10 -19.03 -15.28
C VAL A 285 11.73 -17.64 -15.11
N ARG A 286 11.10 -16.59 -15.67
CA ARG A 286 11.56 -15.21 -15.54
C ARG A 286 11.52 -14.77 -14.07
N THR A 287 10.40 -14.98 -13.38
CA THR A 287 10.21 -14.61 -11.97
C THR A 287 11.28 -15.29 -11.09
N HIS A 288 11.47 -16.59 -11.24
CA HIS A 288 12.47 -17.32 -10.48
C HIS A 288 13.91 -16.83 -10.76
N HIS A 289 14.21 -16.48 -12.04
CA HIS A 289 15.50 -15.89 -12.38
C HIS A 289 15.71 -14.51 -11.74
N MET A 290 14.66 -13.70 -11.63
CA MET A 290 14.71 -12.34 -11.09
C MET A 290 14.75 -12.30 -9.55
N GLN A 291 14.29 -13.32 -8.85
CA GLN A 291 14.20 -13.36 -7.39
C GLN A 291 15.58 -13.21 -6.71
N LYS A 292 16.59 -13.94 -7.16
CA LYS A 292 17.94 -13.88 -6.55
C LYS A 292 18.59 -12.50 -6.68
N PRO A 293 18.62 -11.86 -7.87
CA PRO A 293 19.08 -10.47 -8.00
C PRO A 293 18.32 -9.50 -7.11
N LEU A 294 16.98 -9.58 -7.08
CA LEU A 294 16.16 -8.69 -6.26
C LEU A 294 16.50 -8.80 -4.76
N ARG A 295 16.59 -10.02 -4.22
CA ARG A 295 16.99 -10.23 -2.82
C ARG A 295 18.38 -9.67 -2.53
N ALA A 296 19.33 -9.77 -3.47
CA ALA A 296 20.65 -9.17 -3.31
C ALA A 296 20.60 -7.65 -3.26
N VAL A 297 19.76 -7.01 -4.10
CA VAL A 297 19.53 -5.56 -4.09
C VAL A 297 18.90 -5.12 -2.76
N VAL A 298 17.88 -5.84 -2.27
CA VAL A 298 17.22 -5.54 -0.98
C VAL A 298 18.23 -5.58 0.19
N LYS A 299 19.10 -6.59 0.24
CA LYS A 299 20.15 -6.67 1.27
C LYS A 299 21.12 -5.48 1.23
N LYS A 300 21.52 -5.05 0.03
CA LYS A 300 22.37 -3.86 -0.16
C LYS A 300 21.65 -2.58 0.23
N ALA A 301 20.39 -2.42 -0.18
CA ALA A 301 19.57 -1.26 0.16
C ALA A 301 19.38 -1.14 1.69
N LYS A 302 19.12 -2.26 2.38
CA LYS A 302 19.08 -2.31 3.84
C LYS A 302 20.41 -1.86 4.46
N ALA A 303 21.53 -2.41 3.99
CA ALA A 303 22.85 -2.06 4.51
C ALA A 303 23.20 -0.58 4.35
N LEU A 304 22.69 0.07 3.29
CA LEU A 304 22.80 1.51 3.06
C LEU A 304 21.80 2.34 3.90
N GLY A 305 20.87 1.70 4.59
CA GLY A 305 19.82 2.37 5.34
C GLY A 305 18.82 3.11 4.45
N ILE A 306 18.55 2.60 3.25
CA ILE A 306 17.42 3.04 2.43
C ILE A 306 16.15 2.55 3.10
N VAL A 307 15.13 3.41 3.19
CA VAL A 307 13.83 3.01 3.74
C VAL A 307 13.13 2.09 2.76
N ILE A 308 12.77 0.90 3.24
CA ILE A 308 12.10 -0.15 2.47
C ILE A 308 10.71 -0.34 3.05
N ALA A 309 9.69 -0.41 2.19
CA ALA A 309 8.33 -0.74 2.60
C ALA A 309 7.89 -2.09 2.03
N ALA A 310 7.15 -2.83 2.84
CA ALA A 310 6.50 -4.07 2.43
C ALA A 310 5.32 -3.79 1.49
N SER A 311 5.04 -4.73 0.59
CA SER A 311 4.01 -4.58 -0.42
C SER A 311 3.70 -5.90 -1.12
N THR A 312 2.50 -6.04 -1.66
CA THR A 312 2.10 -7.29 -2.30
C THR A 312 2.33 -7.33 -3.79
N ASP A 313 2.15 -6.22 -4.50
CA ASP A 313 1.88 -6.20 -5.95
C ASP A 313 0.73 -7.15 -6.33
N GLY A 314 -0.14 -7.43 -5.36
CA GLY A 314 -1.24 -8.39 -5.43
C GLY A 314 -2.60 -7.73 -5.60
N SER A 315 -3.55 -8.47 -6.17
CA SER A 315 -4.87 -7.93 -6.53
C SER A 315 -5.93 -8.05 -5.43
N TYR A 316 -5.75 -8.94 -4.48
CA TYR A 316 -6.81 -9.34 -3.52
C TYR A 316 -8.13 -9.76 -4.22
N GLY A 317 -8.12 -9.91 -5.56
CA GLY A 317 -9.30 -10.21 -6.38
C GLY A 317 -9.62 -11.71 -6.49
N ASP A 318 -10.84 -12.07 -6.87
CA ASP A 318 -11.17 -13.43 -7.20
C ASP A 318 -10.69 -13.80 -8.60
N GLY A 319 -10.13 -15.00 -8.76
CA GLY A 319 -9.71 -15.53 -10.05
C GLY A 319 -8.37 -14.98 -10.57
N ASP A 320 -7.72 -14.09 -9.82
CA ASP A 320 -6.40 -13.58 -10.12
C ASP A 320 -5.32 -14.42 -9.40
N ASP A 321 -4.25 -14.76 -10.11
CA ASP A 321 -3.15 -15.56 -9.56
C ASP A 321 -2.44 -14.88 -8.40
N THR A 322 -2.41 -13.54 -8.40
CA THR A 322 -1.77 -12.73 -7.37
C THR A 322 -2.65 -12.47 -6.14
N ALA A 323 -3.94 -12.85 -6.19
CA ALA A 323 -4.90 -12.62 -5.11
C ALA A 323 -4.54 -13.31 -3.78
N ARG A 324 -3.69 -14.33 -3.82
CA ARG A 324 -3.21 -15.06 -2.64
C ARG A 324 -2.05 -14.38 -1.91
N VAL A 325 -1.38 -13.43 -2.57
CA VAL A 325 -0.28 -12.67 -1.96
C VAL A 325 -0.82 -11.75 -0.87
N ARG A 326 -0.19 -11.75 0.28
CA ARG A 326 -0.51 -10.90 1.44
C ARG A 326 0.72 -10.14 1.88
N VAL A 327 0.55 -9.00 2.54
CA VAL A 327 1.66 -8.24 3.14
C VAL A 327 2.49 -9.09 4.10
N ALA A 328 1.86 -10.02 4.81
CA ALA A 328 2.55 -10.98 5.69
C ALA A 328 3.59 -11.83 4.93
N HIS A 329 3.34 -12.23 3.68
CA HIS A 329 4.34 -12.93 2.87
C HIS A 329 5.55 -12.03 2.54
N ASP A 330 5.31 -10.73 2.29
CA ASP A 330 6.43 -9.80 2.03
C ASP A 330 7.25 -9.54 3.30
N VAL A 331 6.61 -9.56 4.48
CA VAL A 331 7.30 -9.56 5.79
C VAL A 331 8.21 -10.78 5.92
N GLU A 332 7.74 -11.99 5.58
CA GLU A 332 8.57 -13.21 5.58
C GLU A 332 9.75 -13.10 4.60
N GLU A 333 9.51 -12.58 3.41
CA GLU A 333 10.56 -12.37 2.40
C GLU A 333 11.60 -11.33 2.86
N LEU A 334 11.19 -10.27 3.53
CA LEU A 334 12.12 -9.30 4.14
C LEU A 334 12.96 -9.96 5.22
N VAL A 335 12.39 -10.81 6.07
CA VAL A 335 13.13 -11.58 7.07
C VAL A 335 14.13 -12.51 6.38
N ALA A 336 13.75 -13.18 5.29
CA ALA A 336 14.67 -13.99 4.49
C ALA A 336 15.79 -13.16 3.82
N CYS A 337 15.57 -11.86 3.64
CA CYS A 337 16.60 -10.90 3.21
C CYS A 337 17.46 -10.36 4.36
N GLY A 338 17.28 -10.83 5.60
CA GLY A 338 18.11 -10.49 6.76
C GLY A 338 17.56 -9.31 7.59
N PHE A 339 16.29 -8.97 7.45
CA PHE A 339 15.60 -8.10 8.41
C PHE A 339 15.31 -8.89 9.68
N THR A 340 15.34 -8.24 10.83
CA THR A 340 14.70 -8.81 12.02
C THR A 340 13.17 -8.76 11.82
N PRO A 341 12.39 -9.63 12.47
CA PRO A 341 10.94 -9.56 12.41
C PRO A 341 10.38 -8.16 12.75
N LEU A 342 10.98 -7.47 13.72
CA LEU A 342 10.58 -6.11 14.08
C LEU A 342 10.84 -5.10 12.96
N GLU A 343 11.99 -5.17 12.29
CA GLU A 343 12.28 -4.31 11.13
C GLU A 343 11.32 -4.60 9.97
N ALA A 344 11.01 -5.87 9.70
CA ALA A 344 10.10 -6.27 8.62
C ALA A 344 8.64 -5.83 8.90
N ILE A 345 8.17 -5.94 10.15
CA ILE A 345 6.86 -5.41 10.56
C ILE A 345 6.85 -3.88 10.47
N THR A 346 7.95 -3.22 10.84
CA THR A 346 8.07 -1.76 10.69
C THR A 346 8.00 -1.34 9.21
N ALA A 347 8.57 -2.13 8.30
CA ALA A 347 8.45 -1.92 6.85
C ALA A 347 6.99 -2.05 6.36
N ALA A 348 6.19 -2.92 7.00
CA ALA A 348 4.79 -3.16 6.70
C ALA A 348 3.82 -2.22 7.45
N THR A 349 4.32 -1.28 8.23
CA THR A 349 3.52 -0.33 9.02
C THR A 349 4.03 1.10 8.84
N ARG A 350 4.86 1.61 9.76
CA ARG A 350 5.42 2.97 9.74
C ARG A 350 6.11 3.33 8.43
N ASP A 351 6.99 2.47 7.94
CA ASP A 351 7.76 2.80 6.74
C ASP A 351 6.89 2.74 5.47
N GLY A 352 5.89 1.84 5.44
CA GLY A 352 4.80 1.88 4.46
C GLY A 352 4.07 3.23 4.49
N ALA A 353 3.62 3.68 5.66
CA ALA A 353 2.95 4.97 5.83
C ALA A 353 3.83 6.15 5.36
N ARG A 354 5.14 6.11 5.65
CA ARG A 354 6.12 7.10 5.16
C ARG A 354 6.23 7.11 3.64
N VAL A 355 6.26 5.95 3.00
CA VAL A 355 6.26 5.85 1.53
C VAL A 355 5.02 6.50 0.93
N LEU A 356 3.88 6.27 1.56
CA LEU A 356 2.58 6.81 1.12
C LEU A 356 2.41 8.30 1.46
N GLY A 357 3.20 8.86 2.40
CA GLY A 357 3.08 10.25 2.88
C GLY A 357 1.90 10.44 3.84
N VAL A 358 1.54 9.41 4.58
CA VAL A 358 0.42 9.41 5.55
C VAL A 358 0.87 9.14 6.99
N GLU A 359 2.18 9.16 7.24
CA GLU A 359 2.79 8.88 8.54
C GLU A 359 2.35 9.81 9.67
N SER A 360 1.82 10.98 9.33
CA SER A 360 1.23 11.90 10.31
C SER A 360 -0.16 11.49 10.79
N ARG A 361 -0.77 10.48 10.16
CA ARG A 361 -2.12 10.00 10.47
C ARG A 361 -2.14 8.56 10.95
N THR A 362 -1.35 7.67 10.35
CA THR A 362 -1.38 6.22 10.58
C THR A 362 0.02 5.57 10.51
N GLY A 363 0.12 4.26 10.68
CA GLY A 363 1.35 3.47 10.59
C GLY A 363 2.11 3.31 11.91
N THR A 364 1.67 4.00 12.98
CA THR A 364 2.17 3.81 14.36
C THR A 364 1.02 3.88 15.37
N VAL A 365 1.20 3.25 16.54
CA VAL A 365 0.25 3.33 17.66
C VAL A 365 0.67 4.50 18.54
N ALA A 366 0.10 5.68 18.31
CA ALA A 366 0.40 6.89 19.08
C ALA A 366 -0.86 7.73 19.31
N VAL A 367 -0.92 8.42 20.44
CA VAL A 367 -2.05 9.31 20.77
C VAL A 367 -2.22 10.39 19.69
N GLY A 368 -3.45 10.60 19.26
CA GLY A 368 -3.85 11.55 18.24
C GLY A 368 -3.89 10.97 16.83
N LEU A 369 -3.27 9.82 16.56
CA LEU A 369 -3.35 9.16 15.25
C LEU A 369 -4.67 8.40 15.06
N GLU A 370 -4.98 8.09 13.82
CA GLU A 370 -6.12 7.26 13.44
C GLU A 370 -6.00 5.88 14.12
N ALA A 371 -7.09 5.36 14.59
CA ALA A 371 -7.11 4.05 15.23
C ALA A 371 -7.23 2.95 14.18
N ASP A 372 -6.15 2.77 13.45
CA ASP A 372 -5.92 1.72 12.47
C ASP A 372 -5.03 0.66 13.13
N LEU A 373 -5.64 -0.42 13.59
CA LEU A 373 -4.98 -1.37 14.49
C LEU A 373 -5.24 -2.81 14.04
N LEU A 374 -4.22 -3.64 14.26
CA LEU A 374 -4.26 -5.09 14.08
C LEU A 374 -3.93 -5.78 15.39
N VAL A 375 -4.69 -6.82 15.74
CA VAL A 375 -4.37 -7.71 16.86
C VAL A 375 -4.15 -9.12 16.36
N VAL A 376 -3.08 -9.74 16.84
CA VAL A 376 -2.75 -11.16 16.61
C VAL A 376 -2.51 -11.86 17.97
N ASP A 377 -2.79 -13.15 18.02
CA ASP A 377 -2.70 -13.92 19.27
C ASP A 377 -1.27 -14.31 19.65
N ARG A 378 -0.43 -14.63 18.65
CA ARG A 378 0.96 -15.08 18.84
C ARG A 378 1.95 -13.94 18.66
N ASN A 379 3.10 -14.07 19.30
CA ASN A 379 4.18 -13.08 19.20
C ASN A 379 4.76 -13.04 17.75
N PRO A 380 4.48 -11.98 16.96
CA PRO A 380 4.94 -11.92 15.59
C PRO A 380 6.45 -11.66 15.44
N LEU A 381 7.16 -11.38 16.58
CA LEU A 381 8.63 -11.31 16.57
C LEU A 381 9.29 -12.69 16.69
N LEU A 382 8.55 -13.70 17.16
CA LEU A 382 9.00 -15.08 17.23
C LEU A 382 8.51 -15.90 16.06
N ASP A 383 7.30 -15.55 15.56
CA ASP A 383 6.64 -16.24 14.47
C ASP A 383 5.84 -15.25 13.62
N THR A 384 6.41 -14.81 12.50
CA THR A 384 5.77 -13.84 11.61
C THR A 384 4.50 -14.38 10.96
N THR A 385 4.28 -15.71 10.97
CA THR A 385 3.03 -16.29 10.45
C THR A 385 1.80 -15.88 11.25
N ALA A 386 1.96 -15.37 12.47
CA ALA A 386 0.87 -14.77 13.23
C ALA A 386 0.14 -13.66 12.45
N LEU A 387 0.82 -12.96 11.55
CA LEU A 387 0.23 -11.89 10.73
C LEU A 387 -0.77 -12.38 9.68
N PHE A 388 -0.80 -13.68 9.37
CA PHE A 388 -1.81 -14.27 8.48
C PHE A 388 -3.17 -14.49 9.16
N GLU A 389 -3.20 -14.44 10.49
CA GLU A 389 -4.36 -14.78 11.31
C GLU A 389 -4.79 -13.59 12.19
N PRO A 390 -5.31 -12.50 11.60
CA PRO A 390 -5.85 -11.39 12.38
C PRO A 390 -6.95 -11.87 13.35
N MET A 391 -6.81 -11.49 14.62
CA MET A 391 -7.86 -11.70 15.64
C MET A 391 -8.80 -10.51 15.69
N LEU A 392 -8.27 -9.29 15.56
CA LEU A 392 -9.05 -8.07 15.53
C LEU A 392 -8.45 -7.14 14.47
N VAL A 393 -9.29 -6.52 13.67
CA VAL A 393 -8.91 -5.45 12.76
C VAL A 393 -9.78 -4.25 13.04
N ILE A 394 -9.14 -3.10 13.23
CA ILE A 394 -9.80 -1.81 13.47
C ILE A 394 -9.30 -0.85 12.40
N THR A 395 -10.22 -0.12 11.79
CA THR A 395 -9.91 0.99 10.88
C THR A 395 -10.80 2.18 11.23
N ASP A 396 -10.23 3.39 11.26
CA ASP A 396 -10.93 4.60 11.71
C ASP A 396 -11.68 4.40 13.05
N GLY A 397 -11.09 3.62 13.97
CA GLY A 397 -11.68 3.32 15.27
C GLY A 397 -12.86 2.34 15.25
N ARG A 398 -13.22 1.77 14.12
CA ARG A 398 -14.31 0.78 13.97
C ARG A 398 -13.77 -0.62 13.86
N ILE A 399 -14.30 -1.53 14.65
CA ILE A 399 -13.99 -2.97 14.53
C ILE A 399 -14.64 -3.51 13.25
N VAL A 400 -13.81 -4.06 12.36
CA VAL A 400 -14.24 -4.66 11.08
C VAL A 400 -14.03 -6.16 11.04
N LEU A 401 -13.16 -6.68 11.88
CA LEU A 401 -12.99 -8.10 12.15
C LEU A 401 -12.89 -8.30 13.66
N ASP A 402 -13.66 -9.22 14.22
CA ASP A 402 -13.59 -9.63 15.63
C ASP A 402 -13.70 -11.15 15.71
N ARG A 403 -12.61 -11.79 16.09
CA ARG A 403 -12.49 -13.23 16.34
C ARG A 403 -12.11 -13.52 17.81
N ILE A 404 -12.19 -12.51 18.65
CA ILE A 404 -11.88 -12.67 20.07
C ILE A 404 -13.06 -13.35 20.74
N GLU A 405 -12.84 -14.52 21.31
CA GLU A 405 -13.83 -15.20 22.13
C GLU A 405 -14.11 -14.35 23.39
N ARG A 406 -15.39 -14.03 23.63
CA ARG A 406 -15.85 -13.19 24.74
C ARG A 406 -16.49 -14.03 25.82
#